data_bfc37f9fca9fb6340b35680d9b364a57
#
_entry.id   bfc37f9fca9fb6340b35680d9b364a57
#
_cell.length_a   1.000
_cell.length_b   1.000
_cell.length_c   1.000
_cell.angle_alpha   90.00
_cell.angle_beta   90.00
_cell.angle_gamma   90.00
#
_symmetry.space_group_name_H-M   'P 1'
#
loop_
_entity.id
_entity.type
_entity.pdbx_description
1 polymer ?
#
loop_
_entity_poly.entity_id
_entity_poly.type
_entity_poly.pdbx_seq_one_letter_code
_entity_poly.pdbx_strand_id
1 'polypeptide(L)'
;LLAAELGDATGVQAEFVQPLDPAQRWFADALVEYRRERSDYFFVEQRIAEYRSARSRLELGLGVNFMRLGQLRAAGWAGESTRSLETGIDLFAELPEPRLGGWVLAVDLDRLDRLYFPRSGWALQAQWRADERSGWRRVHAEGRAAAPWGDWVLGGRASWTAATHGTLPLSEAPRLGGFLNLTGFAAGQLIGDHVAYGHVRAERIIGRLPLGLRGDMRLGLALEAGRVGEPYTRQKREGLLRGAALYLGGETPLGSVYVGLGRASGGAYNAYLFLGTP
;
A
#
# COMPACT_ATOMS: atom_id res chain seq x y z
N LEU A 1 -17.87 -4.10 9.40
CA LEU A 1 -16.66 -3.39 9.80
C LEU A 1 -16.87 -1.91 9.60
N LEU A 2 -16.40 -1.07 10.54
CA LEU A 2 -16.29 0.37 10.37
C LEU A 2 -14.85 0.75 10.69
N ALA A 3 -14.17 1.44 9.78
CA ALA A 3 -12.81 1.89 9.96
C ALA A 3 -12.71 3.39 9.68
N ALA A 4 -11.89 4.09 10.46
CA ALA A 4 -11.53 5.48 10.22
C ALA A 4 -10.01 5.60 10.15
N GLU A 5 -9.51 6.37 9.20
CA GLU A 5 -8.11 6.69 9.02
C GLU A 5 -7.89 8.16 9.36
N LEU A 6 -6.87 8.44 10.16
CA LEU A 6 -6.49 9.79 10.58
C LEU A 6 -4.99 9.97 10.40
N GLY A 7 -4.58 11.06 9.79
CA GLY A 7 -3.16 11.37 9.51
C GLY A 7 -3.02 12.16 8.22
N ASP A 8 -1.98 11.87 7.44
CA ASP A 8 -1.75 12.48 6.12
C ASP A 8 -2.87 12.16 5.13
N ALA A 9 -3.50 11.01 5.30
CA ALA A 9 -4.78 10.68 4.73
C ALA A 9 -5.86 10.65 5.82
N THR A 10 -7.05 11.13 5.48
CA THR A 10 -8.24 11.01 6.32
C THR A 10 -9.31 10.29 5.55
N GLY A 11 -9.97 9.33 6.19
CA GLY A 11 -10.98 8.55 5.48
C GLY A 11 -11.91 7.80 6.42
N VAL A 12 -13.02 7.36 5.86
CA VAL A 12 -13.98 6.47 6.50
C VAL A 12 -14.30 5.36 5.53
N GLN A 13 -14.27 4.15 6.03
CA GLN A 13 -14.67 2.95 5.30
C GLN A 13 -15.71 2.20 6.12
N ALA A 14 -16.80 1.84 5.47
CA ALA A 14 -17.82 0.95 6.00
C ALA A 14 -17.93 -0.28 5.11
N GLU A 15 -17.85 -1.45 5.71
CA GLU A 15 -18.00 -2.73 5.03
C GLU A 15 -19.07 -3.56 5.72
N PHE A 16 -20.00 -4.05 4.94
CA PHE A 16 -21.02 -5.00 5.36
C PHE A 16 -20.80 -6.32 4.65
N VAL A 17 -20.73 -7.41 5.39
CA VAL A 17 -20.57 -8.76 4.85
C VAL A 17 -21.70 -9.61 5.37
N GLN A 18 -22.43 -10.25 4.45
CA GLN A 18 -23.53 -11.15 4.73
C GLN A 18 -23.20 -12.56 4.25
N PRO A 19 -23.00 -13.54 5.15
CA PRO A 19 -22.94 -14.94 4.78
C PRO A 19 -24.25 -15.38 4.11
N LEU A 20 -24.16 -16.14 3.03
CA LEU A 20 -25.28 -16.62 2.25
C LEU A 20 -25.64 -18.07 2.56
N ASP A 21 -24.76 -18.81 3.24
CA ASP A 21 -24.97 -20.18 3.64
C ASP A 21 -24.51 -20.43 5.09
N PRO A 22 -25.07 -21.44 5.79
CA PRO A 22 -24.70 -21.74 7.17
C PRO A 22 -23.23 -22.14 7.34
N ALA A 23 -22.60 -22.68 6.31
CA ALA A 23 -21.18 -23.03 6.32
C ALA A 23 -20.26 -21.82 6.08
N GLN A 24 -20.84 -20.63 5.85
CA GLN A 24 -20.13 -19.38 5.58
C GLN A 24 -19.14 -19.48 4.41
N ARG A 25 -19.45 -20.33 3.44
CA ARG A 25 -18.64 -20.49 2.23
C ARG A 25 -18.87 -19.35 1.27
N TRP A 26 -20.13 -18.98 1.07
CA TRP A 26 -20.53 -17.90 0.19
C TRP A 26 -20.92 -16.67 0.98
N PHE A 27 -20.56 -15.51 0.48
CA PHE A 27 -20.96 -14.25 1.07
C PHE A 27 -21.28 -13.20 0.01
N ALA A 28 -22.12 -12.26 0.38
CA ALA A 28 -22.30 -11.00 -0.33
C ALA A 28 -21.70 -9.89 0.51
N ASP A 29 -21.15 -8.88 -0.12
CA ASP A 29 -20.59 -7.73 0.56
C ASP A 29 -20.94 -6.41 -0.10
N ALA A 30 -20.92 -5.35 0.70
CA ALA A 30 -21.03 -3.98 0.28
C ALA A 30 -19.95 -3.16 0.99
N LEU A 31 -19.20 -2.38 0.23
CA LEU A 31 -18.14 -1.51 0.75
C LEU A 31 -18.40 -0.09 0.29
N VAL A 32 -18.37 0.84 1.23
CA VAL A 32 -18.39 2.29 0.98
C VAL A 32 -17.12 2.89 1.56
N GLU A 33 -16.41 3.64 0.75
CA GLU A 33 -15.17 4.33 1.15
C GLU A 33 -15.28 5.80 0.76
N TYR A 34 -14.88 6.66 1.69
CA TYR A 34 -14.53 8.05 1.41
C TYR A 34 -13.14 8.32 1.96
N ARG A 35 -12.23 8.77 1.11
CA ARG A 35 -10.85 9.05 1.49
C ARG A 35 -10.41 10.39 0.91
N ARG A 36 -9.75 11.17 1.74
CA ARG A 36 -9.07 12.41 1.35
C ARG A 36 -7.61 12.30 1.71
N GLU A 37 -6.75 12.61 0.77
CA GLU A 37 -5.29 12.56 0.97
C GLU A 37 -4.61 13.74 0.31
N ARG A 38 -3.45 14.09 0.86
CA ARG A 38 -2.50 15.00 0.24
C ARG A 38 -1.45 14.18 -0.50
N SER A 39 -1.12 14.61 -1.69
CA SER A 39 -0.15 13.94 -2.54
C SER A 39 0.86 14.93 -3.06
N ASP A 40 2.11 14.71 -2.71
CA ASP A 40 3.24 15.46 -3.24
C ASP A 40 3.67 14.92 -4.59
N TYR A 41 4.00 15.82 -5.51
CA TYR A 41 4.56 15.49 -6.81
C TYR A 41 5.94 16.09 -6.96
N PHE A 42 6.87 15.26 -7.40
CA PHE A 42 8.27 15.58 -7.50
C PHE A 42 8.71 15.59 -8.96
N PHE A 43 9.53 16.57 -9.32
CA PHE A 43 10.27 16.57 -10.56
C PHE A 43 11.74 16.44 -10.21
N VAL A 44 12.33 15.32 -10.61
CA VAL A 44 13.67 14.87 -10.18
C VAL A 44 13.68 14.61 -8.67
N GLU A 45 14.12 15.55 -7.85
CA GLU A 45 14.16 15.46 -6.38
C GLU A 45 13.45 16.64 -5.69
N GLN A 46 12.92 17.58 -6.48
CA GLN A 46 12.26 18.77 -5.95
C GLN A 46 10.75 18.55 -5.94
N ARG A 47 10.11 18.82 -4.81
CA ARG A 47 8.65 18.90 -4.74
C ARG A 47 8.20 20.14 -5.49
N ILE A 48 7.41 19.93 -6.53
CA ILE A 48 6.96 21.03 -7.43
C ILE A 48 5.46 21.27 -7.31
N ALA A 49 4.70 20.33 -6.77
CA ALA A 49 3.27 20.49 -6.57
C ALA A 49 2.80 19.65 -5.38
N GLU A 50 1.77 20.14 -4.71
CA GLU A 50 1.00 19.44 -3.71
C GLU A 50 -0.48 19.50 -4.10
N TYR A 51 -1.10 18.34 -4.18
CA TYR A 51 -2.52 18.23 -4.49
C TYR A 51 -3.26 17.62 -3.31
N ARG A 52 -4.48 18.12 -3.10
CA ARG A 52 -5.47 17.43 -2.27
C ARG A 52 -6.42 16.67 -3.18
N SER A 53 -6.52 15.37 -2.97
CA SER A 53 -7.47 14.51 -3.64
C SER A 53 -8.53 14.00 -2.67
N ALA A 54 -9.76 13.89 -3.14
CA ALA A 54 -10.83 13.20 -2.44
C ALA A 54 -11.40 12.13 -3.36
N ARG A 55 -11.62 10.94 -2.80
CA ARG A 55 -12.19 9.81 -3.52
C ARG A 55 -13.35 9.23 -2.75
N SER A 56 -14.46 9.00 -3.45
CA SER A 56 -15.58 8.20 -2.96
C SER A 56 -15.72 6.94 -3.81
N ARG A 57 -16.06 5.82 -3.17
CA ARG A 57 -16.21 4.54 -3.83
C ARG A 57 -17.26 3.68 -3.17
N LEU A 58 -18.07 3.02 -3.99
CA LEU A 58 -19.01 1.98 -3.63
C LEU A 58 -18.61 0.71 -4.35
N GLU A 59 -18.55 -0.41 -3.65
CA GLU A 59 -18.40 -1.75 -4.23
C GLU A 59 -19.52 -2.66 -3.72
N LEU A 60 -20.07 -3.48 -4.62
CA LEU A 60 -21.03 -4.53 -4.28
C LEU A 60 -20.48 -5.85 -4.84
N GLY A 61 -20.29 -6.82 -3.97
CA GLY A 61 -19.56 -8.03 -4.29
C GLY A 61 -20.25 -9.32 -3.86
N LEU A 62 -19.75 -10.40 -4.45
CA LEU A 62 -19.99 -11.77 -4.05
C LEU A 62 -18.64 -12.46 -3.91
N GLY A 63 -18.54 -13.34 -2.93
CA GLY A 63 -17.28 -14.04 -2.69
C GLY A 63 -17.48 -15.45 -2.15
N VAL A 64 -16.38 -16.17 -2.16
CA VAL A 64 -16.28 -17.51 -1.60
C VAL A 64 -15.09 -17.60 -0.67
N ASN A 65 -15.31 -18.14 0.52
CA ASN A 65 -14.29 -18.41 1.52
C ASN A 65 -13.72 -19.83 1.32
N PHE A 66 -12.40 -19.93 1.26
CA PHE A 66 -11.66 -21.19 1.24
C PHE A 66 -11.27 -21.60 2.66
N MET A 67 -12.25 -21.86 3.50
CA MET A 67 -12.06 -22.19 4.92
C MET A 67 -11.17 -21.18 5.65
N ARG A 68 -9.96 -21.65 6.12
CA ARG A 68 -9.00 -20.82 6.84
C ARG A 68 -7.88 -20.27 5.94
N LEU A 69 -7.96 -20.50 4.65
CA LEU A 69 -6.90 -20.09 3.72
C LEU A 69 -7.08 -18.65 3.25
N GLY A 70 -8.31 -18.24 2.99
CA GLY A 70 -8.63 -16.92 2.47
C GLY A 70 -9.91 -16.90 1.65
N GLN A 71 -10.01 -15.94 0.75
CA GLN A 71 -11.22 -15.67 -0.02
C GLN A 71 -10.93 -15.30 -1.48
N LEU A 72 -11.93 -15.57 -2.34
CA LEU A 72 -12.03 -15.02 -3.69
C LEU A 72 -13.28 -14.17 -3.76
N ARG A 73 -13.16 -12.97 -4.34
CA ARG A 73 -14.23 -11.97 -4.43
C ARG A 73 -14.34 -11.41 -5.84
N ALA A 74 -15.57 -11.24 -6.32
CA ALA A 74 -15.89 -10.49 -7.52
C ALA A 74 -16.89 -9.39 -7.17
N ALA A 75 -16.64 -8.17 -7.63
CA ALA A 75 -17.50 -7.03 -7.32
C ALA A 75 -17.67 -6.09 -8.51
N GLY A 76 -18.83 -5.47 -8.58
CA GLY A 76 -19.03 -4.24 -9.33
C GLY A 76 -18.66 -3.04 -8.48
N TRP A 77 -18.04 -2.03 -9.07
CA TRP A 77 -17.68 -0.82 -8.35
C TRP A 77 -18.02 0.44 -9.12
N ALA A 78 -18.29 1.52 -8.40
CA ALA A 78 -18.47 2.86 -8.92
C ALA A 78 -17.80 3.87 -7.97
N GLY A 79 -17.28 4.95 -8.50
CA GLY A 79 -16.63 5.97 -7.70
C GLY A 79 -16.39 7.26 -8.48
N GLU A 80 -15.97 8.25 -7.74
CA GLU A 80 -15.51 9.52 -8.27
C GLU A 80 -14.27 9.98 -7.51
N SER A 81 -13.44 10.74 -8.19
CA SER A 81 -12.25 11.34 -7.61
C SER A 81 -12.21 12.80 -7.99
N THR A 82 -11.93 13.66 -7.03
CA THR A 82 -11.70 15.09 -7.24
C THR A 82 -10.30 15.44 -6.78
N ARG A 83 -9.69 16.40 -7.45
CA ARG A 83 -8.34 16.87 -7.16
C ARG A 83 -8.31 18.40 -7.19
N SER A 84 -7.61 18.99 -6.23
CA SER A 84 -7.34 20.42 -6.19
C SER A 84 -5.85 20.67 -5.92
N LEU A 85 -5.25 21.59 -6.67
CA LEU A 85 -3.90 22.05 -6.40
C LEU A 85 -3.92 22.86 -5.10
N GLU A 86 -3.07 22.51 -4.13
CA GLU A 86 -2.87 23.28 -2.89
C GLU A 86 -1.67 24.23 -3.03
N THR A 87 -0.57 23.74 -3.60
CA THR A 87 0.67 24.53 -3.72
C THR A 87 1.45 24.09 -4.95
N GLY A 88 2.09 25.04 -5.62
CA GLY A 88 3.03 24.75 -6.70
C GLY A 88 2.46 24.95 -8.09
N ILE A 89 2.95 24.16 -9.05
CA ILE A 89 2.58 24.26 -10.48
C ILE A 89 1.53 23.19 -10.79
N ASP A 90 0.45 23.58 -11.45
CA ASP A 90 -0.57 22.62 -11.87
C ASP A 90 -0.08 21.80 -13.09
N LEU A 91 0.50 20.64 -12.78
CA LEU A 91 1.02 19.70 -13.79
C LEU A 91 -0.07 18.92 -14.50
N PHE A 92 -1.25 18.87 -13.92
CA PHE A 92 -2.31 17.97 -14.35
C PHE A 92 -3.65 18.70 -14.56
N ALA A 93 -3.60 20.02 -14.80
CA ALA A 93 -4.77 20.86 -15.02
C ALA A 93 -5.69 20.35 -16.14
N GLU A 94 -5.10 19.79 -17.20
CA GLU A 94 -5.84 19.31 -18.36
C GLU A 94 -6.35 17.87 -18.23
N LEU A 95 -5.95 17.14 -17.16
CA LEU A 95 -6.41 15.77 -16.97
C LEU A 95 -7.82 15.76 -16.38
N PRO A 96 -8.78 15.10 -17.04
CA PRO A 96 -10.13 14.99 -16.52
C PRO A 96 -10.15 14.24 -15.19
N GLU A 97 -11.10 14.59 -14.34
CA GLU A 97 -11.46 13.84 -13.15
C GLU A 97 -12.63 12.91 -13.49
N PRO A 98 -12.35 11.68 -13.87
CA PRO A 98 -13.40 10.81 -14.38
C PRO A 98 -14.28 10.28 -13.26
N ARG A 99 -15.57 10.15 -13.56
CA ARG A 99 -16.40 9.18 -12.85
C ARG A 99 -15.96 7.80 -13.31
N LEU A 100 -15.63 6.95 -12.36
CA LEU A 100 -15.08 5.62 -12.58
C LEU A 100 -16.16 4.58 -12.29
N GLY A 101 -16.02 3.39 -12.88
CA GLY A 101 -16.89 2.28 -12.56
C GLY A 101 -16.68 1.08 -13.47
N GLY A 102 -16.78 -0.10 -12.88
CA GLY A 102 -16.52 -1.35 -13.59
C GLY A 102 -16.46 -2.54 -12.65
N TRP A 103 -15.43 -3.39 -12.79
CA TRP A 103 -15.34 -4.68 -12.13
C TRP A 103 -14.05 -4.83 -11.33
N VAL A 104 -14.13 -5.60 -10.26
CA VAL A 104 -13.01 -6.01 -9.41
C VAL A 104 -13.07 -7.52 -9.25
N LEU A 105 -11.91 -8.17 -9.43
CA LEU A 105 -11.67 -9.55 -8.99
C LEU A 105 -10.53 -9.51 -7.99
N ALA A 106 -10.71 -10.13 -6.83
CA ALA A 106 -9.71 -10.12 -5.77
C ALA A 106 -9.55 -11.50 -5.14
N VAL A 107 -8.32 -11.84 -4.80
CA VAL A 107 -7.93 -13.02 -4.03
C VAL A 107 -7.15 -12.53 -2.83
N ASP A 108 -7.54 -12.97 -1.65
CA ASP A 108 -6.84 -12.74 -0.40
C ASP A 108 -6.58 -14.07 0.29
N LEU A 109 -5.31 -14.41 0.46
CA LEU A 109 -4.86 -15.60 1.18
C LEU A 109 -3.95 -15.15 2.31
N ASP A 110 -4.21 -15.56 3.56
CA ASP A 110 -3.40 -15.17 4.71
C ASP A 110 -3.20 -16.35 5.67
N ARG A 111 -1.93 -16.64 5.91
CA ARG A 111 -1.44 -17.67 6.85
C ARG A 111 -0.36 -17.10 7.77
N LEU A 112 -0.26 -15.77 7.88
CA LEU A 112 0.63 -15.14 8.83
C LEU A 112 0.13 -15.37 10.25
N ASP A 113 1.05 -15.62 11.17
CA ASP A 113 0.74 -15.87 12.58
C ASP A 113 0.27 -14.61 13.33
N ARG A 114 0.60 -13.41 12.80
CA ARG A 114 0.28 -12.11 13.41
C ARG A 114 0.08 -11.06 12.35
N LEU A 115 -0.79 -10.08 12.67
CA LEU A 115 -1.03 -8.92 11.82
C LEU A 115 0.21 -8.01 11.74
N TYR A 116 0.80 -7.71 12.90
CA TYR A 116 2.01 -6.92 13.03
C TYR A 116 3.19 -7.82 13.39
N PHE A 117 4.36 -7.54 12.82
CA PHE A 117 5.59 -8.28 13.07
C PHE A 117 5.42 -9.81 12.99
N PRO A 118 4.93 -10.35 11.87
CA PRO A 118 4.76 -11.79 11.72
C PRO A 118 6.11 -12.50 11.91
N ARG A 119 6.06 -13.64 12.60
CA ARG A 119 7.24 -14.49 12.86
C ARG A 119 7.27 -15.69 11.93
N SER A 120 6.12 -16.09 11.42
CA SER A 120 5.99 -17.24 10.52
C SER A 120 4.77 -17.12 9.63
N GLY A 121 4.83 -17.79 8.47
CA GLY A 121 3.73 -17.88 7.55
C GLY A 121 3.90 -17.03 6.31
N TRP A 122 2.83 -16.90 5.55
CA TRP A 122 2.80 -16.15 4.31
C TRP A 122 1.41 -15.57 4.06
N ALA A 123 1.34 -14.51 3.25
CA ALA A 123 0.11 -13.94 2.73
C ALA A 123 0.29 -13.60 1.25
N LEU A 124 -0.78 -13.71 0.48
CA LEU A 124 -0.84 -13.35 -0.92
C LEU A 124 -2.14 -12.58 -1.17
N GLN A 125 -2.01 -11.42 -1.78
CA GLN A 125 -3.13 -10.62 -2.25
C GLN A 125 -2.96 -10.39 -3.74
N ALA A 126 -4.03 -10.57 -4.50
CA ALA A 126 -4.05 -10.24 -5.91
C ALA A 126 -5.38 -9.60 -6.27
N GLN A 127 -5.33 -8.53 -7.06
CA GLN A 127 -6.52 -7.81 -7.51
C GLN A 127 -6.38 -7.45 -8.99
N TRP A 128 -7.40 -7.76 -9.75
CA TRP A 128 -7.62 -7.17 -11.06
C TRP A 128 -8.78 -6.18 -10.98
N ARG A 129 -8.58 -4.99 -11.53
CA ARG A 129 -9.60 -3.94 -11.57
C ARG A 129 -9.70 -3.41 -12.99
N ALA A 130 -10.92 -3.29 -13.48
CA ALA A 130 -11.22 -2.67 -14.75
C ALA A 130 -12.17 -1.50 -14.55
N ASP A 131 -11.96 -0.44 -15.31
CA ASP A 131 -12.88 0.68 -15.45
C ASP A 131 -13.47 0.67 -16.86
N GLU A 132 -14.77 0.50 -16.96
CA GLU A 132 -15.48 0.44 -18.24
C GLU A 132 -15.76 1.83 -18.84
N ARG A 133 -15.62 2.87 -18.04
CA ARG A 133 -15.91 4.25 -18.48
C ARG A 133 -14.71 4.91 -19.13
N SER A 134 -13.53 4.77 -18.55
CA SER A 134 -12.28 5.31 -19.08
C SER A 134 -11.41 4.23 -19.77
N GLY A 135 -11.81 2.96 -19.71
CA GLY A 135 -11.22 1.86 -20.46
C GLY A 135 -9.88 1.36 -19.94
N TRP A 136 -9.45 1.72 -18.71
CA TRP A 136 -8.20 1.21 -18.16
C TRP A 136 -8.42 -0.11 -17.40
N ARG A 137 -7.35 -0.89 -17.33
CA ARG A 137 -7.28 -2.11 -16.53
C ARG A 137 -5.99 -2.16 -15.75
N ARG A 138 -6.08 -2.56 -14.46
CA ARG A 138 -4.95 -2.67 -13.56
C ARG A 138 -4.91 -4.04 -12.90
N VAL A 139 -3.71 -4.59 -12.78
CA VAL A 139 -3.42 -5.73 -11.90
C VAL A 139 -2.56 -5.24 -10.75
N HIS A 140 -2.86 -5.71 -9.55
CA HIS A 140 -2.03 -5.59 -8.36
C HIS A 140 -1.83 -6.96 -7.77
N ALA A 141 -0.60 -7.28 -7.37
CA ALA A 141 -0.27 -8.49 -6.64
C ALA A 141 0.75 -8.16 -5.54
N GLU A 142 0.54 -8.69 -4.35
CA GLU A 142 1.44 -8.55 -3.21
C GLU A 142 1.58 -9.88 -2.49
N GLY A 143 2.82 -10.26 -2.21
CA GLY A 143 3.17 -11.41 -1.39
C GLY A 143 3.99 -10.98 -0.18
N ARG A 144 3.70 -11.56 0.98
CA ARG A 144 4.45 -11.38 2.22
C ARG A 144 4.78 -12.74 2.82
N ALA A 145 5.97 -12.88 3.41
CA ALA A 145 6.34 -14.10 4.12
C ALA A 145 7.25 -13.78 5.31
N ALA A 146 7.20 -14.63 6.32
CA ALA A 146 8.10 -14.59 7.46
C ALA A 146 8.48 -16.00 7.90
N ALA A 147 9.71 -16.17 8.37
CA ALA A 147 10.22 -17.42 8.92
C ALA A 147 11.19 -17.14 10.08
N PRO A 148 11.14 -17.91 11.17
CA PRO A 148 12.10 -17.80 12.26
C PRO A 148 13.47 -18.39 11.83
N TRP A 149 14.55 -17.73 12.24
CA TRP A 149 15.92 -18.20 12.03
C TRP A 149 16.77 -17.93 13.28
N GLY A 150 16.81 -18.88 14.18
CA GLY A 150 17.38 -18.69 15.52
C GLY A 150 16.68 -17.55 16.27
N ASP A 151 17.46 -16.58 16.76
CA ASP A 151 16.94 -15.37 17.43
C ASP A 151 16.38 -14.32 16.49
N TRP A 152 16.50 -14.54 15.18
CA TRP A 152 16.06 -13.63 14.13
C TRP A 152 14.75 -14.10 13.51
N VAL A 153 14.04 -13.16 12.95
CA VAL A 153 12.94 -13.42 12.02
C VAL A 153 13.35 -12.85 10.68
N LEU A 154 13.40 -13.70 9.68
CA LEU A 154 13.56 -13.29 8.29
C LEU A 154 12.19 -13.04 7.70
N GLY A 155 12.00 -11.90 7.06
CA GLY A 155 10.75 -11.53 6.42
C GLY A 155 11.00 -10.97 5.03
N GLY A 156 9.96 -10.91 4.23
CA GLY A 156 10.00 -10.30 2.92
C GLY A 156 8.62 -9.88 2.45
N ARG A 157 8.62 -8.89 1.57
CA ARG A 157 7.45 -8.42 0.82
C ARG A 157 7.85 -8.22 -0.62
N ALA A 158 6.99 -8.61 -1.54
CA ALA A 158 7.09 -8.27 -2.95
C ALA A 158 5.73 -7.79 -3.44
N SER A 159 5.71 -6.69 -4.18
CA SER A 159 4.49 -6.15 -4.76
C SER A 159 4.71 -5.75 -6.21
N TRP A 160 3.69 -5.91 -7.01
CA TRP A 160 3.69 -5.53 -8.40
C TRP A 160 2.33 -4.95 -8.76
N THR A 161 2.34 -3.78 -9.38
CA THR A 161 1.14 -3.13 -9.91
C THR A 161 1.43 -2.68 -11.33
N ALA A 162 0.51 -2.97 -12.24
CA ALA A 162 0.68 -2.58 -13.63
C ALA A 162 -0.67 -2.23 -14.28
N ALA A 163 -0.66 -1.20 -15.11
CA ALA A 163 -1.69 -0.99 -16.12
C ALA A 163 -1.55 -2.10 -17.18
N THR A 164 -2.58 -2.90 -17.36
CA THR A 164 -2.62 -3.93 -18.42
C THR A 164 -3.35 -3.44 -19.67
N HIS A 165 -4.05 -2.33 -19.55
CA HIS A 165 -4.71 -1.64 -20.67
C HIS A 165 -4.97 -0.18 -20.28
N GLY A 166 -4.80 0.74 -21.25
CA GLY A 166 -4.98 2.16 -21.03
C GLY A 166 -3.98 2.78 -20.05
N THR A 167 -4.12 4.06 -19.77
CA THR A 167 -3.33 4.83 -18.79
C THR A 167 -4.13 4.98 -17.52
N LEU A 168 -3.51 4.75 -16.36
CA LEU A 168 -4.17 4.87 -15.07
C LEU A 168 -4.41 6.35 -14.73
N PRO A 169 -5.59 6.70 -14.21
CA PRO A 169 -5.77 8.00 -13.60
C PRO A 169 -4.86 8.15 -12.37
N LEU A 170 -4.49 9.36 -12.02
CA LEU A 170 -3.58 9.64 -10.90
C LEU A 170 -4.02 9.04 -9.55
N SER A 171 -5.34 8.93 -9.36
CA SER A 171 -5.95 8.32 -8.17
C SER A 171 -5.77 6.80 -8.09
N GLU A 172 -5.48 6.13 -9.21
CA GLU A 172 -5.29 4.68 -9.31
C GLU A 172 -3.85 4.30 -9.67
N ALA A 173 -3.00 5.28 -9.99
CA ALA A 173 -1.60 5.06 -10.34
C ALA A 173 -0.80 4.62 -9.12
N PRO A 174 0.00 3.54 -9.24
CA PRO A 174 0.82 3.06 -8.15
C PRO A 174 1.97 4.03 -7.83
N ARG A 175 2.33 4.06 -6.56
CA ARG A 175 3.38 4.93 -6.02
C ARG A 175 4.43 4.12 -5.30
N LEU A 176 5.67 4.60 -5.36
CA LEU A 176 6.81 4.03 -4.67
C LEU A 176 7.56 5.15 -3.94
N GLY A 177 8.12 4.83 -2.80
CA GLY A 177 8.79 5.74 -1.88
C GLY A 177 8.16 5.72 -0.50
N GLY A 178 8.98 5.92 0.53
CA GLY A 178 8.58 5.87 1.92
C GLY A 178 9.25 4.74 2.71
N PHE A 179 8.94 4.65 3.98
CA PHE A 179 9.52 3.67 4.88
C PHE A 179 9.12 2.23 4.49
N LEU A 180 10.10 1.34 4.32
CA LEU A 180 9.97 -0.03 3.81
C LEU A 180 9.15 -0.12 2.50
N ASN A 181 9.22 0.94 1.71
CA ASN A 181 8.66 1.07 0.37
C ASN A 181 9.62 1.83 -0.54
N LEU A 182 10.89 1.44 -0.55
CA LEU A 182 12.06 2.12 -1.10
C LEU A 182 12.47 3.32 -0.22
N THR A 183 12.87 3.01 1.01
CA THR A 183 13.37 3.95 2.02
C THR A 183 14.53 4.78 1.46
N GLY A 184 14.45 6.10 1.55
CA GLY A 184 15.39 7.02 0.89
C GLY A 184 14.71 7.93 -0.14
N PHE A 185 13.49 7.58 -0.56
CA PHE A 185 12.57 8.46 -1.27
C PHE A 185 11.46 8.93 -0.33
N ALA A 186 10.92 10.12 -0.54
CA ALA A 186 9.74 10.58 0.17
C ALA A 186 8.52 9.67 -0.12
N ALA A 187 7.55 9.66 0.78
CA ALA A 187 6.34 8.84 0.61
C ALA A 187 5.64 9.16 -0.72
N GLY A 188 5.47 8.12 -1.56
CA GLY A 188 4.82 8.25 -2.86
C GLY A 188 5.53 9.14 -3.88
N GLN A 189 6.83 9.42 -3.69
CA GLN A 189 7.61 10.30 -4.57
C GLN A 189 7.64 9.83 -6.02
N LEU A 190 7.72 8.54 -6.24
CA LEU A 190 7.82 7.93 -7.56
C LEU A 190 6.44 7.40 -7.96
N ILE A 191 5.94 7.82 -9.12
CA ILE A 191 4.61 7.46 -9.62
C ILE A 191 4.71 7.08 -11.10
N GLY A 192 3.94 6.08 -11.52
CA GLY A 192 3.88 5.64 -12.92
C GLY A 192 2.83 4.57 -13.13
N ASP A 193 2.68 4.07 -14.36
CA ASP A 193 1.71 3.01 -14.70
C ASP A 193 2.13 1.61 -14.22
N HIS A 194 3.43 1.40 -14.00
CA HIS A 194 3.99 0.13 -13.58
C HIS A 194 4.92 0.34 -12.39
N VAL A 195 4.67 -0.35 -11.29
CA VAL A 195 5.55 -0.36 -10.11
C VAL A 195 5.81 -1.79 -9.70
N ALA A 196 7.07 -2.14 -9.57
CA ALA A 196 7.52 -3.38 -8.94
C ALA A 196 8.42 -3.04 -7.75
N TYR A 197 8.17 -3.67 -6.62
CA TYR A 197 8.91 -3.46 -5.40
C TYR A 197 9.11 -4.76 -4.65
N GLY A 198 10.23 -4.88 -3.95
CA GLY A 198 10.44 -5.95 -3.01
C GLY A 198 11.47 -5.59 -1.96
N HIS A 199 11.32 -6.17 -0.78
CA HIS A 199 12.33 -6.12 0.26
C HIS A 199 12.49 -7.48 0.94
N VAL A 200 13.69 -7.70 1.46
CA VAL A 200 13.97 -8.72 2.47
C VAL A 200 14.41 -8.02 3.75
N ARG A 201 13.97 -8.53 4.89
CA ARG A 201 14.31 -7.95 6.20
C ARG A 201 14.71 -9.02 7.19
N ALA A 202 15.61 -8.66 8.11
CA ALA A 202 15.97 -9.45 9.27
C ALA A 202 15.66 -8.64 10.52
N GLU A 203 14.91 -9.21 11.45
CA GLU A 203 14.49 -8.58 12.69
C GLU A 203 14.90 -9.43 13.89
N ARG A 204 15.37 -8.78 14.94
CA ARG A 204 15.70 -9.41 16.23
C ARG A 204 15.02 -8.69 17.37
N ILE A 205 14.41 -9.44 18.29
CA ILE A 205 13.91 -8.87 19.54
C ILE A 205 15.10 -8.50 20.41
N ILE A 206 15.21 -7.23 20.80
CA ILE A 206 16.31 -6.69 21.59
C ILE A 206 15.87 -6.24 22.98
N GLY A 207 14.58 -6.25 23.26
CA GLY A 207 14.05 -5.86 24.57
C GLY A 207 12.53 -5.67 24.52
N ARG A 208 12.05 -4.90 25.49
CA ARG A 208 10.64 -4.48 25.57
C ARG A 208 10.53 -2.98 25.32
N LEU A 209 9.38 -2.56 24.81
CA LEU A 209 9.10 -1.13 24.60
C LEU A 209 9.14 -0.38 25.92
N PRO A 210 9.73 0.83 25.96
CA PRO A 210 9.77 1.69 27.13
C PRO A 210 8.39 2.25 27.51
N LEU A 211 8.29 3.00 28.60
CA LEU A 211 7.11 3.76 29.04
C LEU A 211 5.89 2.89 29.38
N GLY A 212 6.09 1.64 29.83
CA GLY A 212 4.99 0.77 30.20
C GLY A 212 4.15 0.20 29.05
N LEU A 213 4.58 0.44 27.81
CA LEU A 213 3.99 -0.19 26.63
C LEU A 213 4.29 -1.68 26.64
N ARG A 214 3.25 -2.50 26.47
CA ARG A 214 3.38 -3.95 26.44
C ARG A 214 3.67 -4.38 25.00
N GLY A 215 4.93 -4.72 24.72
CA GLY A 215 5.33 -5.21 23.41
C GLY A 215 6.84 -5.43 23.32
N ASP A 216 7.24 -6.22 22.35
CA ASP A 216 8.64 -6.46 22.02
C ASP A 216 9.21 -5.28 21.24
N MET A 217 10.41 -4.86 21.60
CA MET A 217 11.21 -3.93 20.81
C MET A 217 12.13 -4.73 19.89
N ARG A 218 12.13 -4.42 18.63
CA ARG A 218 12.88 -5.10 17.58
C ARG A 218 13.85 -4.18 16.88
N LEU A 219 15.04 -4.68 16.63
CA LEU A 219 15.98 -4.09 15.68
C LEU A 219 15.80 -4.79 14.35
N GLY A 220 15.64 -4.03 13.27
CA GLY A 220 15.45 -4.54 11.93
C GLY A 220 16.40 -3.90 10.92
N LEU A 221 16.86 -4.71 9.98
CA LEU A 221 17.58 -4.32 8.78
C LEU A 221 16.79 -4.78 7.56
N ALA A 222 16.59 -3.91 6.58
CA ALA A 222 15.96 -4.25 5.31
C ALA A 222 16.85 -3.89 4.12
N LEU A 223 16.82 -4.73 3.10
CA LEU A 223 17.37 -4.48 1.78
C LEU A 223 16.21 -4.44 0.80
N GLU A 224 16.17 -3.41 -0.02
CA GLU A 224 15.04 -3.04 -0.85
C GLU A 224 15.44 -2.92 -2.32
N ALA A 225 14.53 -3.25 -3.19
CA ALA A 225 14.65 -2.99 -4.63
C ALA A 225 13.31 -2.59 -5.20
N GLY A 226 13.30 -1.63 -6.13
CA GLY A 226 12.08 -1.18 -6.77
C GLY A 226 12.33 -0.60 -8.16
N ARG A 227 11.28 -0.60 -8.96
CA ARG A 227 11.30 -0.03 -10.30
C ARG A 227 9.95 0.61 -10.60
N VAL A 228 10.01 1.78 -11.23
CA VAL A 228 8.83 2.45 -11.81
C VAL A 228 9.00 2.45 -13.33
N GLY A 229 8.02 1.93 -14.04
CA GLY A 229 7.90 1.99 -15.49
C GLY A 229 6.85 3.03 -15.87
N GLU A 230 7.06 3.65 -17.02
CA GLU A 230 6.19 4.73 -17.54
C GLU A 230 5.91 5.81 -16.47
N PRO A 231 6.96 6.48 -15.96
CA PRO A 231 6.83 7.43 -14.88
C PRO A 231 6.06 8.69 -15.34
N TYR A 232 5.16 9.18 -14.49
CA TYR A 232 4.38 10.39 -14.76
C TYR A 232 5.17 11.67 -14.54
N THR A 233 6.26 11.60 -13.78
CA THR A 233 7.17 12.71 -13.54
C THR A 233 8.61 12.26 -13.76
N ARG A 234 9.48 13.19 -14.20
CA ARG A 234 10.89 12.90 -14.45
C ARG A 234 11.60 12.50 -13.16
N GLN A 235 12.32 11.39 -13.22
CA GLN A 235 13.11 10.84 -12.13
C GLN A 235 14.60 11.12 -12.32
N LYS A 236 15.37 11.21 -11.24
CA LYS A 236 16.83 11.37 -11.28
C LYS A 236 17.54 10.14 -11.84
N ARG A 237 17.00 8.96 -11.55
CA ARG A 237 17.47 7.66 -12.04
C ARG A 237 16.31 6.82 -12.51
N GLU A 238 16.55 6.11 -13.57
CA GLU A 238 15.64 5.13 -14.16
C GLU A 238 16.12 3.71 -13.88
N GLY A 239 15.25 2.74 -14.12
CA GLY A 239 15.57 1.32 -13.96
C GLY A 239 15.42 0.81 -12.54
N LEU A 240 16.30 -0.12 -12.14
CA LEU A 240 16.24 -0.75 -10.82
C LEU A 240 16.90 0.15 -9.76
N LEU A 241 16.09 0.65 -8.85
CA LEU A 241 16.53 1.39 -7.67
C LEU A 241 16.72 0.41 -6.51
N ARG A 242 17.77 0.62 -5.72
CA ARG A 242 18.10 -0.22 -4.56
C ARG A 242 18.15 0.64 -3.30
N GLY A 243 17.68 0.10 -2.19
CA GLY A 243 17.65 0.78 -0.91
C GLY A 243 18.06 -0.12 0.25
N ALA A 244 18.31 0.51 1.38
CA ALA A 244 18.50 -0.16 2.65
C ALA A 244 17.91 0.70 3.77
N ALA A 245 17.37 0.03 4.79
CA ALA A 245 16.82 0.66 5.98
C ALA A 245 17.31 -0.05 7.24
N LEU A 246 17.62 0.73 8.27
CA LEU A 246 17.86 0.28 9.64
C LEU A 246 16.81 0.89 10.53
N TYR A 247 16.16 0.10 11.38
CA TYR A 247 15.06 0.59 12.19
C TYR A 247 14.90 -0.14 13.51
N LEU A 248 14.28 0.57 14.45
CA LEU A 248 13.66 0.02 15.64
C LEU A 248 12.15 -0.04 15.42
N GLY A 249 11.53 -1.15 15.77
CA GLY A 249 10.09 -1.34 15.64
C GLY A 249 9.50 -1.98 16.89
N GLY A 250 8.23 -1.75 17.10
CA GLY A 250 7.50 -2.37 18.20
C GLY A 250 5.99 -2.24 18.03
N GLU A 251 5.28 -3.13 18.72
CA GLU A 251 3.83 -3.14 18.71
C GLU A 251 3.27 -2.39 19.91
N THR A 252 2.39 -1.43 19.67
CA THR A 252 1.71 -0.65 20.69
C THR A 252 0.20 -0.90 20.62
N PRO A 253 -0.58 -0.48 21.63
CA PRO A 253 -2.04 -0.55 21.57
C PRO A 253 -2.66 0.21 20.37
N LEU A 254 -1.92 1.18 19.79
CA LEU A 254 -2.35 1.95 18.63
C LEU A 254 -1.86 1.36 17.29
N GLY A 255 -1.17 0.22 17.33
CA GLY A 255 -0.57 -0.42 16.16
C GLY A 255 0.95 -0.48 16.23
N SER A 256 1.57 -0.87 15.12
CA SER A 256 3.03 -0.93 15.02
C SER A 256 3.65 0.46 14.88
N VAL A 257 4.76 0.68 15.57
CA VAL A 257 5.54 1.92 15.52
C VAL A 257 6.96 1.60 15.06
N TYR A 258 7.49 2.44 14.21
CA TYR A 258 8.86 2.31 13.70
C TYR A 258 9.60 3.64 13.78
N VAL A 259 10.86 3.58 14.18
CA VAL A 259 11.82 4.67 14.06
C VAL A 259 12.97 4.14 13.22
N GLY A 260 13.27 4.76 12.12
CA GLY A 260 14.25 4.23 11.20
C GLY A 260 14.95 5.27 10.35
N LEU A 261 16.06 4.84 9.79
CA LEU A 261 16.89 5.58 8.85
C LEU A 261 17.04 4.73 7.59
N GLY A 262 17.07 5.39 6.45
CA GLY A 262 17.32 4.66 5.21
C GLY A 262 17.86 5.51 4.09
N ARG A 263 18.33 4.80 3.06
CA ARG A 263 18.88 5.38 1.85
C ARG A 263 18.53 4.53 0.66
N ALA A 264 18.28 5.18 -0.47
CA ALA A 264 18.13 4.49 -1.75
C ALA A 264 19.02 5.11 -2.84
N SER A 265 19.35 4.33 -3.86
CA SER A 265 20.09 4.79 -5.04
C SER A 265 19.26 5.83 -5.80
N GLY A 266 19.76 7.05 -5.96
CA GLY A 266 19.04 8.17 -6.57
C GLY A 266 18.11 8.91 -5.60
N GLY A 267 17.97 8.44 -4.36
CA GLY A 267 17.26 9.12 -3.28
C GLY A 267 18.22 9.79 -2.28
N ALA A 268 17.63 10.47 -1.32
CA ALA A 268 18.32 11.06 -0.20
C ALA A 268 18.41 10.08 0.99
N TYR A 269 19.08 10.52 2.05
CA TYR A 269 18.94 9.90 3.37
C TYR A 269 17.66 10.43 4.01
N ASN A 270 16.83 9.53 4.51
CA ASN A 270 15.61 9.89 5.22
C ASN A 270 15.57 9.24 6.60
N ALA A 271 15.05 9.99 7.56
CA ALA A 271 14.67 9.50 8.88
C ALA A 271 13.16 9.39 8.94
N TYR A 272 12.66 8.33 9.57
CA TYR A 272 11.23 8.04 9.65
C TYR A 272 10.81 7.83 11.10
N LEU A 273 9.69 8.42 11.44
CA LEU A 273 8.81 7.96 12.51
C LEU A 273 7.52 7.51 11.83
N PHE A 274 7.22 6.23 11.91
CA PHE A 274 6.10 5.63 11.19
C PHE A 274 5.17 4.91 12.18
N LEU A 275 3.88 5.12 12.03
CA LEU A 275 2.83 4.45 12.80
C LEU A 275 1.94 3.70 11.82
N GLY A 276 1.74 2.39 12.04
CA GLY A 276 0.95 1.53 11.17
C GLY A 276 1.77 0.43 10.49
N THR A 277 1.21 -0.18 9.45
CA THR A 277 1.89 -1.18 8.61
C THR A 277 2.59 -0.49 7.43
N PRO A 278 3.91 -0.63 7.28
CA PRO A 278 4.66 -0.05 6.18
C PRO A 278 4.46 -0.80 4.86
#